data_8ad3e82ae0741cca432e04a9266f94f5
#
_entry.id   8ad3e82ae0741cca432e04a9266f94f5
#
_cell.length_a   1.000
_cell.length_b   1.000
_cell.length_c   1.000
_cell.angle_alpha   90.00
_cell.angle_beta   90.00
_cell.angle_gamma   90.00
#
_symmetry.space_group_name_H-M   'P 1'
#
loop_
_entity.id
_entity.type
_entity.pdbx_description
1 polymer ?
#
loop_
_entity_poly.entity_id
_entity_poly.type
_entity_poly.pdbx_seq_one_letter_code
_entity_poly.pdbx_strand_id
1 'polypeptide(L)' 'MTQRERQLLNWIKENPLISQQELADKAGITRSSVAVHISNLM' A
#
# COMPACT_ATOMS: atom_id res chain seq x y z
N MET A 1 -10.90 6.25 6.14
CA MET A 1 -9.94 5.55 5.24
C MET A 1 -9.95 6.19 3.87
N THR A 2 -8.79 6.51 3.32
CA THR A 2 -8.70 7.10 1.99
C THR A 2 -8.83 6.03 0.90
N GLN A 3 -9.12 6.48 -0.33
CA GLN A 3 -9.21 5.57 -1.46
C GLN A 3 -7.87 4.87 -1.71
N ARG A 4 -6.76 5.57 -1.52
CA ARG A 4 -5.43 5.00 -1.70
C ARG A 4 -5.17 3.88 -0.69
N GLU A 5 -5.51 4.12 0.56
CA GLU A 5 -5.33 3.10 1.60
C GLU A 5 -6.15 1.86 1.30
N ARG A 6 -7.35 2.05 0.78
CA ARG A 6 -8.22 0.95 0.40
C ARG A 6 -7.62 0.12 -0.72
N GLN A 7 -7.03 0.78 -1.72
CA GLN A 7 -6.34 0.09 -2.82
C GLN A 7 -5.18 -0.73 -2.31
N LEU A 8 -4.38 -0.15 -1.41
CA LEU A 8 -3.23 -0.87 -0.84
C LEU A 8 -3.69 -2.10 -0.07
N LEU A 9 -4.75 -1.98 0.71
CA LEU A 9 -5.31 -3.11 1.43
C LEU A 9 -5.76 -4.23 0.48
N ASN A 10 -6.41 -3.87 -0.61
CA ASN A 10 -6.86 -4.86 -1.59
C ASN A 10 -5.69 -5.62 -2.19
N TRP A 11 -4.62 -4.92 -2.54
CA TRP A 11 -3.42 -5.57 -3.11
C TRP A 11 -2.76 -6.49 -2.10
N ILE A 12 -2.67 -6.07 -0.84
CA ILE A 12 -2.10 -6.90 0.23
C ILE A 12 -2.97 -8.13 0.45
N LYS A 13 -4.29 -7.96 0.39
CA LYS A 13 -5.24 -9.05 0.59
C LYS A 13 -5.11 -10.11 -0.50
N GLU A 14 -4.89 -9.67 -1.75
CA GLU A 14 -4.72 -10.57 -2.89
C GLU A 14 -3.36 -11.25 -2.85
N ASN A 15 -2.34 -10.55 -2.38
CA ASN A 15 -0.97 -11.07 -2.32
C ASN A 15 -0.31 -10.67 -1.00
N PRO A 16 -0.47 -11.48 0.05
CA PRO A 16 0.10 -11.15 1.37
C PRO A 16 1.63 -11.03 1.38
N LEU A 17 2.28 -11.54 0.34
CA LEU A 17 3.75 -11.49 0.23
C LEU A 17 4.23 -10.28 -0.57
N ILE A 18 3.32 -9.42 -1.00
CA ILE A 18 3.69 -8.24 -1.79
C ILE A 18 4.57 -7.31 -0.96
N SER A 19 5.64 -6.79 -1.57
CA SER A 19 6.55 -5.88 -0.91
C SER A 19 6.04 -4.44 -0.96
N GLN A 20 6.56 -3.59 -0.07
CA GLN A 20 6.22 -2.17 -0.10
C GLN A 20 6.66 -1.52 -1.40
N GLN A 21 7.77 -1.96 -1.96
CA GLN A 21 8.25 -1.44 -3.24
C GLN A 21 7.26 -1.77 -4.36
N GLU A 22 6.74 -2.98 -4.38
CA GLU A 22 5.74 -3.36 -5.37
C GLU A 22 4.45 -2.57 -5.20
N LEU A 23 4.03 -2.34 -3.98
CA LEU A 23 2.87 -1.52 -3.70
C LEU A 23 3.07 -0.10 -4.21
N ALA A 24 4.24 0.47 -3.97
CA ALA A 24 4.58 1.81 -4.43
C ALA A 24 4.53 1.88 -5.95
N ASP A 25 5.09 0.90 -6.63
CA ASP A 25 5.11 0.84 -8.09
C ASP A 25 3.68 0.76 -8.65
N LYS A 26 2.86 -0.10 -8.09
CA LYS A 26 1.47 -0.26 -8.52
C LYS A 26 0.66 1.01 -8.30
N ALA A 27 0.88 1.66 -7.19
CA ALA A 27 0.14 2.87 -6.82
C ALA A 27 0.68 4.14 -7.48
N GLY A 28 1.89 4.07 -8.05
CA GLY A 28 2.52 5.25 -8.64
C GLY A 28 2.95 6.26 -7.60
N ILE A 29 3.31 5.81 -6.42
CA ILE A 29 3.77 6.67 -5.32
C ILE A 29 5.10 6.17 -4.80
N THR A 30 5.71 6.92 -3.88
CA THR A 30 6.99 6.54 -3.31
C THR A 30 6.81 5.47 -2.24
N ARG A 31 7.88 4.72 -1.97
CA ARG A 31 7.89 3.73 -0.91
C ARG A 31 7.59 4.38 0.44
N SER A 32 8.11 5.59 0.67
CA SER A 32 7.85 6.32 1.90
C SER A 32 6.36 6.61 2.08
N SER A 33 5.67 6.96 1.00
CA SER A 33 4.22 7.18 1.05
C SER A 33 3.47 5.91 1.39
N VAL A 34 3.91 4.76 0.86
CA VAL A 34 3.31 3.47 1.21
C VAL A 34 3.47 3.21 2.71
N ALA A 35 4.65 3.45 3.26
CA ALA A 35 4.89 3.24 4.67
C ALA A 35 3.97 4.11 5.53
N VAL A 36 3.74 5.35 5.14
CA VAL A 36 2.83 6.25 5.84
C VAL A 36 1.40 5.72 5.81
N HIS A 37 0.93 5.27 4.65
CA HIS A 37 -0.42 4.73 4.53
C HIS A 37 -0.59 3.48 5.39
N ILE A 38 0.38 2.59 5.39
CA ILE A 38 0.33 1.37 6.19
C ILE A 38 0.31 1.73 7.67
N SER A 39 1.12 2.69 8.09
CA SER A 39 1.14 3.17 9.47
C SER A 39 -0.23 3.71 9.89
N ASN A 40 -0.91 4.41 9.01
CA ASN A 40 -2.25 4.95 9.29
C ASN A 40 -3.30 3.86 9.38
N LEU A 41 -3.10 2.73 8.73
CA LEU A 41 -4.03 1.60 8.76
C LEU A 41 -3.89 0.79 10.04
N MET A 42 -2.74 0.85 10.66
CA MET A 42 -2.48 0.14 11.90
C MET A 42 -2.77 1.02 13.09
#